data_c2f5b84dbf4add985feb158cf96e2f19
#
_entry.id   c2f5b84dbf4add985feb158cf96e2f19
#
_cell.length_a   1.000
_cell.length_b   1.000
_cell.length_c   1.000
_cell.angle_alpha   90.00
_cell.angle_beta   90.00
_cell.angle_gamma   90.00
#
_symmetry.space_group_name_H-M   'P 1'
#
loop_
_entity.id
_entity.type
_entity.pdbx_description
1 polymer ?
#
loop_
_entity_poly.entity_id
_entity_poly.type
_entity_poly.pdbx_seq_one_letter_code
_entity_poly.pdbx_strand_id
1 'polypeptide(L)'
;MSAFTQMFGRLHPLLVHLPIGILLLALLFEAVSQKERYRAVQAAIPFVLLVGAVAAVFSCLTGWLLSQNGEYENELLSCHQWSGIAVAIVSLSAYWLKIRQHRTAYFLLSTLLLPGILLTGHWGITLTHGEDYLAKNSEAVVLENEEPAENLAVPD
;
A
#
# COMPACT_ATOMS: atom_id res chain seq x y z
N MET A 1 -4.68 -25.69 -11.56
CA MET A 1 -3.45 -24.87 -11.63
C MET A 1 -2.28 -25.66 -11.10
N SER A 2 -1.03 -25.37 -11.53
CA SER A 2 0.15 -26.09 -11.03
C SER A 2 0.45 -25.70 -9.56
N ALA A 3 1.11 -26.59 -8.80
CA ALA A 3 1.56 -26.28 -7.42
C ALA A 3 2.45 -25.04 -7.37
N PHE A 4 3.20 -24.79 -8.44
CA PHE A 4 4.05 -23.61 -8.59
C PHE A 4 3.25 -22.29 -8.61
N THR A 5 2.18 -22.20 -9.42
CA THR A 5 1.31 -21.00 -9.48
C THR A 5 0.59 -20.72 -8.17
N GLN A 6 0.18 -21.77 -7.44
CA GLN A 6 -0.42 -21.63 -6.12
C GLN A 6 0.57 -21.08 -5.09
N MET A 7 1.81 -21.59 -5.11
CA MET A 7 2.86 -21.11 -4.20
C MET A 7 3.15 -19.61 -4.43
N PHE A 8 3.31 -19.18 -5.71
CA PHE A 8 3.56 -17.78 -6.03
C PHE A 8 2.41 -16.86 -5.66
N GLY A 9 1.15 -17.29 -5.86
CA GLY A 9 -0.02 -16.52 -5.41
C GLY A 9 -0.03 -16.30 -3.90
N ARG A 10 0.33 -17.31 -3.11
CA ARG A 10 0.38 -17.22 -1.64
C ARG A 10 1.46 -16.26 -1.11
N LEU A 11 2.43 -15.87 -1.93
CA LEU A 11 3.41 -14.85 -1.57
C LEU A 11 2.85 -13.42 -1.67
N HIS A 12 1.69 -13.23 -2.31
CA HIS A 12 1.11 -11.90 -2.51
C HIS A 12 0.99 -11.07 -1.22
N PRO A 13 0.45 -11.58 -0.08
CA PRO A 13 0.34 -10.80 1.15
C PRO A 13 1.69 -10.31 1.70
N LEU A 14 2.78 -11.05 1.46
CA LEU A 14 4.12 -10.63 1.81
C LEU A 14 4.64 -9.56 0.83
N LEU A 15 4.44 -9.79 -0.46
CA LEU A 15 5.01 -8.97 -1.53
C LEU A 15 4.36 -7.58 -1.63
N VAL A 16 3.10 -7.41 -1.23
CA VAL A 16 2.41 -6.09 -1.25
C VAL A 16 3.07 -5.05 -0.36
N HIS A 17 3.75 -5.48 0.70
CA HIS A 17 4.44 -4.56 1.61
C HIS A 17 5.63 -3.86 0.95
N LEU A 18 6.26 -4.50 -0.06
CA LEU A 18 7.38 -3.92 -0.80
C LEU A 18 6.98 -2.66 -1.57
N PRO A 19 6.01 -2.69 -2.51
CA PRO A 19 5.63 -1.48 -3.23
C PRO A 19 5.08 -0.40 -2.30
N ILE A 20 4.31 -0.76 -1.27
CA ILE A 20 3.78 0.20 -0.30
C ILE A 20 4.93 0.94 0.37
N GLY A 21 5.87 0.23 1.01
CA GLY A 21 6.97 0.85 1.74
C GLY A 21 7.91 1.65 0.83
N ILE A 22 8.25 1.11 -0.35
CA ILE A 22 9.20 1.77 -1.27
C ILE A 22 8.58 3.01 -1.93
N LEU A 23 7.30 2.97 -2.33
CA LEU A 23 6.63 4.13 -2.92
C LEU A 23 6.38 5.22 -1.86
N LEU A 24 6.03 4.87 -0.63
CA LEU A 24 5.95 5.83 0.48
C LEU A 24 7.32 6.45 0.77
N LEU A 25 8.40 5.68 0.72
CA LEU A 25 9.76 6.21 0.85
C LEU A 25 10.10 7.19 -0.28
N ALA A 26 9.70 6.90 -1.53
CA ALA A 26 9.88 7.83 -2.65
C ALA A 26 9.15 9.17 -2.41
N LEU A 27 7.90 9.12 -1.94
CA LEU A 27 7.13 10.31 -1.58
C LEU A 27 7.77 11.07 -0.42
N LEU A 28 8.26 10.37 0.59
CA LEU A 28 9.00 10.97 1.70
C LEU A 28 10.27 11.68 1.22
N PHE A 29 11.05 11.04 0.32
CA PHE A 29 12.25 11.65 -0.27
C PHE A 29 11.90 12.90 -1.07
N GLU A 30 10.80 12.88 -1.83
CA GLU A 30 10.32 14.07 -2.55
C GLU A 30 10.00 15.22 -1.57
N ALA A 31 9.27 14.92 -0.49
CA ALA A 31 8.90 15.92 0.52
C ALA A 31 10.11 16.49 1.27
N VAL A 32 11.04 15.65 1.73
CA VAL A 32 12.19 16.12 2.51
C VAL A 32 13.24 16.82 1.64
N SER A 33 13.37 16.43 0.36
CA SER A 33 14.34 17.02 -0.57
C SER A 33 14.07 18.47 -0.92
N GLN A 34 12.88 19.00 -0.56
CA GLN A 34 12.57 20.42 -0.67
C GLN A 34 13.41 21.28 0.29
N LYS A 35 13.93 20.69 1.38
CA LYS A 35 14.83 21.35 2.31
C LYS A 35 16.28 21.21 1.84
N GLU A 36 17.04 22.31 1.83
CA GLU A 36 18.45 22.36 1.39
C GLU A 36 19.31 21.25 2.04
N ARG A 37 19.13 21.01 3.33
CA ARG A 37 19.87 19.99 4.09
C ARG A 37 19.74 18.59 3.49
N TYR A 38 18.61 18.27 2.85
CA TYR A 38 18.30 16.94 2.33
C TYR A 38 18.24 16.89 0.81
N ARG A 39 18.68 17.94 0.11
CA ARG A 39 18.65 18.00 -1.36
C ARG A 39 19.37 16.83 -2.03
N ALA A 40 20.39 16.27 -1.40
CA ALA A 40 21.13 15.12 -1.91
C ALA A 40 20.26 13.88 -2.16
N VAL A 41 19.19 13.65 -1.37
CA VAL A 41 18.30 12.48 -1.56
C VAL A 41 17.50 12.56 -2.86
N GLN A 42 17.41 13.74 -3.48
CA GLN A 42 16.69 13.95 -4.75
C GLN A 42 17.26 13.07 -5.88
N ALA A 43 18.57 12.79 -5.86
CA ALA A 43 19.21 11.92 -6.82
C ALA A 43 18.76 10.46 -6.74
N ALA A 44 18.32 10.00 -5.58
CA ALA A 44 17.85 8.63 -5.36
C ALA A 44 16.39 8.40 -5.77
N ILE A 45 15.57 9.47 -5.87
CA ILE A 45 14.14 9.36 -6.12
C ILE A 45 13.81 8.55 -7.39
N PRO A 46 14.45 8.77 -8.55
CA PRO A 46 14.13 7.98 -9.75
C PRO A 46 14.36 6.48 -9.55
N PHE A 47 15.45 6.12 -8.87
CA PHE A 47 15.76 4.72 -8.59
C PHE A 47 14.73 4.10 -7.64
N VAL A 48 14.37 4.78 -6.56
CA VAL A 48 13.37 4.30 -5.59
C VAL A 48 12.00 4.16 -6.24
N LEU A 49 11.59 5.12 -7.09
CA LEU A 49 10.35 5.02 -7.87
C LEU A 49 10.35 3.81 -8.80
N LEU A 50 11.45 3.57 -9.51
CA LEU A 50 11.56 2.41 -10.41
C LEU A 50 11.41 1.10 -9.63
N VAL A 51 12.14 0.94 -8.52
CA VAL A 51 12.06 -0.27 -7.69
C VAL A 51 10.65 -0.45 -7.13
N GLY A 52 10.02 0.61 -6.63
CA GLY A 52 8.65 0.58 -6.14
C GLY A 52 7.62 0.22 -7.22
N ALA A 53 7.78 0.78 -8.42
CA ALA A 53 6.91 0.49 -9.57
C ALA A 53 7.05 -0.96 -10.04
N VAL A 54 8.28 -1.47 -10.15
CA VAL A 54 8.54 -2.88 -10.48
C VAL A 54 7.94 -3.80 -9.41
N ALA A 55 8.13 -3.49 -8.14
CA ALA A 55 7.53 -4.25 -7.04
C ALA A 55 5.98 -4.24 -7.11
N ALA A 56 5.36 -3.09 -7.49
CA ALA A 56 3.91 -2.99 -7.67
C ALA A 56 3.41 -3.89 -8.81
N VAL A 57 4.13 -3.95 -9.94
CA VAL A 57 3.79 -4.86 -11.04
C VAL A 57 3.87 -6.33 -10.60
N PHE A 58 4.94 -6.72 -9.88
CA PHE A 58 5.06 -8.08 -9.34
C PHE A 58 3.94 -8.39 -8.33
N SER A 59 3.58 -7.43 -7.49
CA SER A 59 2.45 -7.57 -6.57
C SER A 59 1.14 -7.79 -7.31
N CYS A 60 0.86 -7.05 -8.38
CA CYS A 60 -0.33 -7.26 -9.22
C CYS A 60 -0.36 -8.66 -9.84
N LEU A 61 0.78 -9.15 -10.34
CA LEU A 61 0.88 -10.50 -10.93
C LEU A 61 0.60 -11.59 -9.89
N THR A 62 1.21 -11.50 -8.71
CA THR A 62 0.99 -12.48 -7.64
C THR A 62 -0.43 -12.40 -7.06
N GLY A 63 -1.02 -11.21 -6.97
CA GLY A 63 -2.41 -11.02 -6.57
C GLY A 63 -3.39 -11.63 -7.58
N TRP A 64 -3.13 -11.46 -8.87
CA TRP A 64 -3.92 -12.12 -9.91
C TRP A 64 -3.82 -13.65 -9.81
N LEU A 65 -2.63 -14.21 -9.57
CA LEU A 65 -2.47 -15.65 -9.36
C LEU A 65 -3.20 -16.14 -8.11
N LEU A 66 -3.19 -15.35 -7.04
CA LEU A 66 -3.91 -15.68 -5.80
C LEU A 66 -5.42 -15.70 -6.02
N SER A 67 -5.96 -14.72 -6.74
CA SER A 67 -7.40 -14.61 -6.99
C SER A 67 -7.98 -15.79 -7.78
N GLN A 68 -7.16 -16.51 -8.54
CA GLN A 68 -7.59 -17.70 -9.27
C GLN A 68 -7.84 -18.92 -8.37
N ASN A 69 -7.42 -18.89 -7.10
CA ASN A 69 -7.47 -20.03 -6.18
C ASN A 69 -8.35 -19.79 -4.95
N GLY A 70 -8.90 -18.59 -4.76
CA GLY A 70 -9.72 -18.21 -3.61
C GLY A 70 -11.17 -17.96 -4.00
N GLU A 71 -12.06 -18.18 -3.03
CA GLU A 71 -13.45 -17.71 -3.09
C GLU A 71 -13.46 -16.31 -2.45
N TYR A 72 -13.38 -15.28 -3.27
CA TYR A 72 -13.43 -13.87 -2.83
C TYR A 72 -14.73 -13.23 -3.31
N GLU A 73 -15.21 -12.26 -2.58
CA GLU A 73 -16.32 -11.41 -3.02
C GLU A 73 -15.89 -10.63 -4.29
N ASN A 74 -16.60 -10.86 -5.39
CA ASN A 74 -16.18 -10.39 -6.71
C ASN A 74 -16.05 -8.86 -6.81
N GLU A 75 -16.90 -8.11 -6.12
CA GLU A 75 -16.91 -6.65 -6.19
C GLU A 75 -15.68 -6.07 -5.46
N LEU A 76 -15.43 -6.48 -4.20
CA LEU A 76 -14.27 -6.04 -3.42
C LEU A 76 -12.95 -6.46 -4.08
N LEU A 77 -12.89 -7.69 -4.59
CA LEU A 77 -11.71 -8.18 -5.31
C LEU A 77 -11.43 -7.31 -6.53
N SER A 78 -12.45 -6.97 -7.30
CA SER A 78 -12.32 -6.11 -8.48
C SER A 78 -11.82 -4.72 -8.11
N CYS A 79 -12.37 -4.10 -7.06
CA CYS A 79 -11.92 -2.79 -6.56
C CYS A 79 -10.44 -2.83 -6.14
N HIS A 80 -10.04 -3.87 -5.39
CA HIS A 80 -8.65 -4.06 -4.97
C HIS A 80 -7.71 -4.25 -6.16
N GLN A 81 -8.08 -5.10 -7.13
CA GLN A 81 -7.25 -5.39 -8.31
C GLN A 81 -7.06 -4.14 -9.17
N TRP A 82 -8.16 -3.44 -9.51
CA TRP A 82 -8.08 -2.25 -10.37
C TRP A 82 -7.33 -1.09 -9.71
N SER A 83 -7.50 -0.89 -8.41
CA SER A 83 -6.74 0.14 -7.69
C SER A 83 -5.25 -0.20 -7.62
N GLY A 84 -4.89 -1.48 -7.40
CA GLY A 84 -3.51 -1.93 -7.43
C GLY A 84 -2.85 -1.74 -8.80
N ILE A 85 -3.56 -2.07 -9.89
CA ILE A 85 -3.11 -1.83 -11.27
C ILE A 85 -2.95 -0.33 -11.52
N ALA A 86 -3.89 0.50 -11.06
CA ALA A 86 -3.77 1.96 -11.18
C ALA A 86 -2.54 2.49 -10.47
N VAL A 87 -2.24 2.04 -9.23
CA VAL A 87 -1.01 2.41 -8.50
C VAL A 87 0.24 2.00 -9.28
N ALA A 88 0.27 0.80 -9.88
CA ALA A 88 1.41 0.35 -10.69
C ALA A 88 1.60 1.23 -11.93
N ILE A 89 0.53 1.59 -12.65
CA ILE A 89 0.58 2.47 -13.83
C ILE A 89 1.03 3.87 -13.43
N VAL A 90 0.45 4.44 -12.37
CA VAL A 90 0.79 5.79 -11.89
C VAL A 90 2.25 5.85 -11.44
N SER A 91 2.76 4.83 -10.73
CA SER A 91 4.16 4.80 -10.28
C SER A 91 5.16 4.69 -11.45
N LEU A 92 4.87 3.85 -12.47
CA LEU A 92 5.68 3.78 -13.69
C LEU A 92 5.67 5.10 -14.47
N SER A 93 4.49 5.73 -14.58
CA SER A 93 4.33 7.01 -15.25
C SER A 93 5.06 8.14 -14.50
N ALA A 94 4.98 8.15 -13.17
CA ALA A 94 5.71 9.08 -12.31
C ALA A 94 7.24 8.93 -12.49
N TYR A 95 7.74 7.68 -12.49
CA TYR A 95 9.13 7.41 -12.80
C TYR A 95 9.54 7.97 -14.16
N TRP A 96 8.76 7.68 -15.22
CA TRP A 96 9.07 8.15 -16.57
C TRP A 96 9.05 9.68 -16.67
N LEU A 97 8.08 10.35 -16.07
CA LEU A 97 8.02 11.81 -16.03
C LEU A 97 9.19 12.43 -15.24
N LYS A 98 9.61 11.78 -14.16
CA LYS A 98 10.75 12.21 -13.34
C LYS A 98 12.04 12.20 -14.16
N ILE A 99 12.33 11.13 -14.88
CA ILE A 99 13.53 11.04 -15.72
C ILE A 99 13.46 11.96 -16.96
N ARG A 100 12.26 12.24 -17.47
CA ARG A 100 12.01 13.19 -18.57
C ARG A 100 11.96 14.64 -18.11
N GLN A 101 12.14 14.92 -16.82
CA GLN A 101 12.13 16.26 -16.23
C GLN A 101 10.82 17.05 -16.40
N HIS A 102 9.68 16.36 -16.58
CA HIS A 102 8.36 16.96 -16.65
C HIS A 102 7.81 17.24 -15.24
N ARG A 103 8.33 18.28 -14.57
CA ARG A 103 8.11 18.56 -13.14
C ARG A 103 6.63 18.66 -12.75
N THR A 104 5.83 19.42 -13.49
CA THR A 104 4.40 19.62 -13.15
C THR A 104 3.59 18.32 -13.24
N ALA A 105 3.72 17.59 -14.35
CA ALA A 105 3.02 16.32 -14.54
C ALA A 105 3.48 15.26 -13.53
N TYR A 106 4.78 15.19 -13.27
CA TYR A 106 5.35 14.34 -12.23
C TYR A 106 4.74 14.64 -10.86
N PHE A 107 4.71 15.91 -10.45
CA PHE A 107 4.17 16.31 -9.15
C PHE A 107 2.69 15.92 -9.02
N LEU A 108 1.86 16.20 -10.04
CA LEU A 108 0.45 15.83 -10.07
C LEU A 108 0.25 14.30 -9.92
N LEU A 109 1.02 13.50 -10.68
CA LEU A 109 0.92 12.05 -10.56
C LEU A 109 1.42 11.53 -9.21
N SER A 110 2.49 12.09 -8.68
CA SER A 110 3.04 11.68 -7.39
C SER A 110 2.07 11.92 -6.24
N THR A 111 1.28 13.00 -6.30
CA THR A 111 0.24 13.26 -5.29
C THR A 111 -0.90 12.23 -5.31
N LEU A 112 -1.13 11.57 -6.44
CA LEU A 112 -2.13 10.49 -6.56
C LEU A 112 -1.66 9.15 -5.99
N LEU A 113 -0.34 8.95 -5.81
CA LEU A 113 0.19 7.69 -5.27
C LEU A 113 -0.26 7.45 -3.84
N LEU A 114 -0.24 8.47 -2.98
CA LEU A 114 -0.62 8.30 -1.58
C LEU A 114 -2.09 7.86 -1.43
N PRO A 115 -3.10 8.58 -1.94
CA PRO A 115 -4.48 8.12 -1.86
C PRO A 115 -4.70 6.79 -2.59
N GLY A 116 -4.02 6.53 -3.71
CA GLY A 116 -4.10 5.25 -4.41
C GLY A 116 -3.61 4.08 -3.55
N ILE A 117 -2.48 4.22 -2.87
CA ILE A 117 -1.95 3.22 -1.94
C ILE A 117 -2.91 2.99 -0.77
N LEU A 118 -3.45 4.07 -0.18
CA LEU A 118 -4.39 3.99 0.95
C LEU A 118 -5.69 3.27 0.56
N LEU A 119 -6.26 3.61 -0.60
CA LEU A 119 -7.48 2.96 -1.12
C LEU A 119 -7.24 1.48 -1.41
N THR A 120 -6.15 1.15 -2.10
CA THR A 120 -5.80 -0.25 -2.38
C THR A 120 -5.57 -1.04 -1.10
N GLY A 121 -4.91 -0.45 -0.11
CA GLY A 121 -4.70 -1.04 1.21
C GLY A 121 -6.01 -1.25 1.96
N HIS A 122 -6.93 -0.28 1.93
CA HIS A 122 -8.25 -0.40 2.56
C HIS A 122 -9.02 -1.60 2.00
N TRP A 123 -9.17 -1.72 0.69
CA TRP A 123 -9.85 -2.87 0.09
C TRP A 123 -9.12 -4.20 0.34
N GLY A 124 -7.78 -4.19 0.41
CA GLY A 124 -7.00 -5.37 0.77
C GLY A 124 -7.24 -5.85 2.19
N ILE A 125 -7.36 -4.93 3.15
CA ILE A 125 -7.71 -5.25 4.55
C ILE A 125 -9.14 -5.78 4.63
N THR A 126 -10.09 -5.14 3.95
CA THR A 126 -11.49 -5.59 3.90
C THR A 126 -11.63 -6.99 3.33
N LEU A 127 -10.90 -7.32 2.25
CA LEU A 127 -10.88 -8.67 1.67
C LEU A 127 -10.35 -9.76 2.60
N THR A 128 -9.42 -9.41 3.50
CA THR A 128 -8.74 -10.39 4.36
C THR A 128 -9.36 -10.50 5.76
N HIS A 129 -9.95 -9.42 6.27
CA HIS A 129 -10.44 -9.33 7.65
C HIS A 129 -11.93 -8.97 7.78
N GLY A 130 -12.60 -8.66 6.66
CA GLY A 130 -14.00 -8.23 6.63
C GLY A 130 -14.16 -6.71 6.78
N GLU A 131 -15.38 -6.23 6.48
CA GLU A 131 -15.69 -4.80 6.42
C GLU A 131 -15.57 -4.07 7.76
N ASP A 132 -15.92 -4.75 8.85
CA ASP A 132 -15.96 -4.17 10.20
C ASP A 132 -14.61 -4.19 10.94
N TYR A 133 -13.54 -4.69 10.32
CA TYR A 133 -12.28 -4.93 11.02
C TYR A 133 -11.69 -3.66 11.67
N LEU A 134 -11.71 -2.55 10.95
CA LEU A 134 -11.19 -1.27 11.45
C LEU A 134 -12.17 -0.60 12.44
N ALA A 135 -13.47 -0.75 12.22
CA ALA A 135 -14.49 -0.17 13.09
C ALA A 135 -14.53 -0.87 14.47
N LYS A 136 -14.58 -2.19 14.50
CA LYS A 136 -14.58 -2.98 15.74
C LYS A 136 -13.36 -2.75 16.62
N ASN A 137 -12.19 -2.63 16.01
CA ASN A 137 -10.95 -2.37 16.77
C ASN A 137 -10.94 -0.95 17.37
N SER A 138 -11.52 0.05 16.69
CA SER A 138 -11.62 1.40 17.24
C SER A 138 -12.59 1.49 18.43
N GLU A 139 -13.73 0.80 18.37
CA GLU A 139 -14.69 0.71 19.49
C GLU A 139 -14.08 -0.01 20.70
N ALA A 140 -13.38 -1.13 20.50
CA ALA A 140 -12.73 -1.86 21.57
C ALA A 140 -11.69 -1.01 22.32
N VAL A 141 -10.87 -0.25 21.59
CA VAL A 141 -9.88 0.67 22.19
C VAL A 141 -10.54 1.82 22.97
N VAL A 142 -11.68 2.34 22.49
CA VAL A 142 -12.43 3.39 23.19
C VAL A 142 -13.01 2.85 24.50
N LEU A 143 -13.63 1.67 24.48
CA LEU A 143 -14.22 1.06 25.69
C LEU A 143 -13.16 0.69 26.73
N GLU A 144 -11.99 0.19 26.30
CA GLU A 144 -10.87 -0.13 27.22
C GLU A 144 -10.33 1.14 27.93
N ASN A 145 -10.36 2.29 27.26
CA ASN A 145 -9.92 3.56 27.85
C ASN A 145 -11.01 4.21 28.74
N GLU A 146 -12.29 3.77 28.64
CA GLU A 146 -13.39 4.27 29.44
C GLU A 146 -13.66 3.43 30.70
N GLU A 147 -13.06 2.22 30.84
CA GLU A 147 -13.19 1.45 32.09
C GLU A 147 -12.43 2.19 33.22
N PRO A 148 -13.15 2.64 34.28
CA PRO A 148 -12.48 3.29 35.40
C PRO A 148 -11.61 2.26 36.13
N ALA A 149 -10.42 2.68 36.56
CA ALA A 149 -9.46 1.88 37.34
C ALA A 149 -9.95 1.46 38.73
N GLU A 150 -11.25 1.29 38.91
CA GLU A 150 -11.94 1.05 40.20
C GLU A 150 -11.92 -0.43 40.64
N ASN A 151 -11.49 -1.37 39.81
CA ASN A 151 -11.49 -2.79 40.15
C ASN A 151 -10.15 -3.36 40.64
N LEU A 152 -9.19 -2.52 40.99
CA LEU A 152 -7.90 -2.93 41.61
C LEU A 152 -7.92 -2.82 43.13
N ALA A 153 -9.11 -2.92 43.81
CA ALA A 153 -9.16 -3.12 45.23
C ALA A 153 -8.78 -4.58 45.56
N VAL A 154 -7.56 -4.78 46.00
CA VAL A 154 -7.05 -6.03 46.57
C VAL A 154 -7.82 -6.26 47.88
N PRO A 155 -8.50 -7.38 48.09
CA PRO A 155 -9.08 -7.70 49.42
C PRO A 155 -7.96 -8.06 50.38
N ASP A 156 -7.98 -7.44 51.57
CA ASP A 156 -7.12 -7.72 52.73
C ASP A 156 -7.26 -9.16 53.24
#